data_46c7a9766c30f7a99335e94bbc488fa3
#
_entry.id   46c7a9766c30f7a99335e94bbc488fa3
#
_cell.length_a   1.000
_cell.length_b   1.000
_cell.length_c   1.000
_cell.angle_alpha   90.00
_cell.angle_beta   90.00
_cell.angle_gamma   90.00
#
_symmetry.space_group_name_H-M   'P 1'
#
loop_
_entity.id
_entity.type
_entity.pdbx_description
1 polymer ?
#
loop_
_entity_poly.entity_id
_entity_poly.type
_entity_poly.pdbx_seq_one_letter_code
_entity_poly.pdbx_strand_id
1 'polypeptide(L)' 'MSEKVVVGNIGIHNVTKENISCKVSQHDTFTAITLDFGLTSVTLFTNNDDVAAIRRILGGW' A
#
# COMPACT_ATOMS: atom_id res chain seq x y z
N MET A 1 -14.78 9.06 -14.69
CA MET A 1 -14.49 9.10 -14.05
C MET A 1 -14.04 9.07 -13.33
N SER A 2 -13.82 9.19 -13.20
CA SER A 2 -13.03 9.12 -12.51
C SER A 2 -13.06 8.86 -11.30
N GLU A 3 -12.69 8.10 -10.98
CA GLU A 3 -12.49 7.82 -9.83
C GLU A 3 -11.58 8.43 -9.20
N LYS A 4 -11.51 8.48 -8.07
CA LYS A 4 -10.61 9.29 -7.49
C LYS A 4 -10.07 8.69 -6.26
N VAL A 5 -8.92 9.11 -5.86
CA VAL A 5 -8.35 8.76 -4.59
C VAL A 5 -9.07 9.54 -3.54
N VAL A 6 -9.55 8.88 -2.54
CA VAL A 6 -10.46 9.49 -1.65
C VAL A 6 -9.95 9.57 -0.26
N VAL A 7 -8.78 10.08 -0.04
CA VAL A 7 -8.27 10.22 1.29
C VAL A 7 -7.51 11.47 1.41
N GLY A 8 -7.37 11.97 2.58
CA GLY A 8 -6.55 13.12 2.86
C GLY A 8 -5.12 12.72 3.13
N ASN A 9 -4.35 13.62 3.66
CA ASN A 9 -2.99 13.35 4.06
C ASN A 9 -2.95 12.60 5.37
N ILE A 10 -2.08 11.60 5.43
CA ILE A 10 -1.83 10.86 6.64
C ILE A 10 -0.34 10.91 6.89
N GLY A 11 0.06 11.39 8.06
CA GLY A 11 1.45 11.40 8.43
C GLY A 11 1.74 10.32 9.45
N ILE A 12 2.72 9.48 9.17
CA ILE A 12 3.15 8.46 10.10
C ILE A 12 4.58 8.76 10.45
N HIS A 13 4.83 9.00 11.72
CA HIS A 13 6.09 9.53 12.17
C HIS A 13 6.95 8.47 12.83
N ASN A 14 8.24 8.72 12.88
CA ASN A 14 9.20 7.86 13.57
C ASN A 14 9.26 6.45 12.99
N VAL A 15 9.09 6.34 11.68
CA VAL A 15 9.19 5.04 11.01
C VAL A 15 10.65 4.69 10.84
N THR A 16 11.01 3.47 11.24
CA THR A 16 12.35 2.95 11.04
C THR A 16 12.25 1.61 10.35
N LYS A 17 13.38 1.15 9.83
CA LYS A 17 13.39 -0.12 9.11
C LYS A 17 13.03 -1.29 10.01
N GLU A 18 13.13 -1.11 11.32
CA GLU A 18 12.80 -2.16 12.26
C GLU A 18 11.30 -2.26 12.53
N ASN A 19 10.55 -1.19 12.26
CA ASN A 19 9.13 -1.22 12.59
C ASN A 19 8.22 -1.09 11.38
N ILE A 20 8.74 -1.33 10.19
CA ILE A 20 7.93 -1.29 8.99
C ILE A 20 8.00 -2.65 8.29
N SER A 21 6.87 -3.12 7.82
CA SER A 21 6.83 -4.31 7.00
C SER A 21 5.75 -4.14 5.94
N CYS A 22 5.82 -4.97 4.91
CA CYS A 22 4.88 -4.89 3.81
C CYS A 22 4.35 -6.29 3.52
N LYS A 23 3.04 -6.39 3.36
CA LYS A 23 2.39 -7.63 2.99
C LYS A 23 1.59 -7.40 1.74
N VAL A 24 1.60 -8.37 0.85
CA VAL A 24 0.85 -8.30 -0.39
C VAL A 24 -0.07 -9.50 -0.44
N SER A 25 -1.35 -9.25 -0.66
CA SER A 25 -2.34 -10.31 -0.74
C SER A 25 -3.12 -10.15 -2.03
N GLN A 26 -2.94 -11.08 -2.95
CA GLN A 26 -3.61 -11.01 -4.24
C GLN A 26 -4.92 -11.78 -4.17
N HIS A 27 -5.96 -11.15 -4.68
CA HIS A 27 -7.30 -11.74 -4.77
C HIS A 27 -7.70 -11.80 -6.23
N ASP A 28 -8.92 -12.27 -6.49
CA ASP A 28 -9.34 -12.51 -7.87
C ASP A 28 -9.36 -11.24 -8.71
N THR A 29 -9.82 -10.13 -8.15
CA THR A 29 -10.00 -8.91 -8.92
C THR A 29 -9.17 -7.75 -8.41
N PHE A 30 -8.51 -7.91 -7.27
CA PHE A 30 -7.73 -6.82 -6.70
C PHE A 30 -6.58 -7.39 -5.89
N THR A 31 -5.66 -6.51 -5.55
CA THR A 31 -4.55 -6.85 -4.67
C THR A 31 -4.53 -5.85 -3.53
N ALA A 32 -4.35 -6.35 -2.33
CA ALA A 32 -4.22 -5.52 -1.14
C ALA A 32 -2.75 -5.45 -0.75
N ILE A 33 -2.24 -4.24 -0.61
CA ILE A 33 -0.87 -4.00 -0.20
C ILE A 33 -0.94 -3.33 1.16
N THR A 34 -0.45 -3.99 2.18
CA THR A 34 -0.52 -3.48 3.54
C THR A 34 0.87 -3.08 4.02
N LEU A 35 0.98 -1.83 4.42
CA LEU A 35 2.18 -1.33 5.08
C LEU A 35 1.89 -1.30 6.57
N ASP A 36 2.67 -2.07 7.32
CA ASP A 36 2.45 -2.24 8.75
C ASP A 36 3.55 -1.53 9.50
N PHE A 37 3.17 -0.66 10.41
CA PHE A 37 4.12 0.16 11.16
C PHE A 37 4.12 -0.20 12.64
N GLY A 38 3.61 -1.37 12.97
CA GLY A 38 3.53 -1.80 14.35
C GLY A 38 2.16 -1.54 14.93
N LEU A 39 1.94 -0.35 15.41
CA LEU A 39 0.65 0.00 16.01
C LEU A 39 -0.38 0.45 14.99
N THR A 40 0.07 0.76 13.79
CA THR A 40 -0.79 1.30 12.75
C THR A 40 -0.47 0.60 11.45
N SER A 41 -1.45 0.48 10.58
CA SER A 41 -1.21 -0.05 9.25
C SER A 41 -2.03 0.72 8.23
N VAL A 42 -1.56 0.69 6.98
CA VAL A 42 -2.25 1.30 5.86
C VAL A 42 -2.39 0.24 4.78
N THR A 43 -3.57 0.06 4.26
CA THR A 43 -3.81 -0.91 3.20
C THR A 43 -4.23 -0.18 1.94
N LEU A 44 -3.55 -0.51 0.85
CA LEU A 44 -3.88 0.00 -0.47
C LEU A 44 -4.57 -1.10 -1.24
N PHE A 45 -5.68 -0.76 -1.90
CA PHE A 45 -6.39 -1.71 -2.75
C PHE A 45 -6.18 -1.29 -4.19
N THR A 46 -5.64 -2.19 -5.00
CA THR A 46 -5.33 -1.85 -6.37
C THR A 46 -5.76 -2.97 -7.30
N ASN A 47 -6.01 -2.63 -8.56
CA ASN A 47 -6.32 -3.63 -9.58
C ASN A 47 -5.13 -4.53 -9.79
N ASN A 48 -5.40 -5.80 -10.06
CA ASN A 48 -4.31 -6.74 -10.33
C ASN A 48 -3.45 -6.31 -11.51
N ASP A 49 -4.05 -5.64 -12.48
CA ASP A 49 -3.31 -5.20 -13.67
C ASP A 49 -2.30 -4.11 -13.36
N ASP A 50 -2.51 -3.37 -12.28
CA ASP A 50 -1.67 -2.22 -11.95
C ASP A 50 -0.61 -2.54 -10.89
N VAL A 51 -0.60 -3.75 -10.38
CA VAL A 51 0.29 -4.09 -9.27
C VAL A 51 1.75 -3.88 -9.63
N ALA A 52 2.14 -4.30 -10.83
CA ALA A 52 3.55 -4.17 -11.23
C ALA A 52 3.98 -2.71 -11.29
N ALA A 53 3.11 -1.85 -11.81
CA ALA A 53 3.41 -0.43 -11.88
C ALA A 53 3.47 0.19 -10.49
N ILE A 54 2.57 -0.20 -9.63
CA ILE A 54 2.55 0.31 -8.25
C ILE A 54 3.80 -0.11 -7.50
N ARG A 55 4.23 -1.37 -7.68
CA ARG A 55 5.47 -1.84 -7.06
C ARG A 55 6.64 -0.98 -7.49
N ARG A 56 6.70 -0.66 -8.77
CA ARG A 56 7.79 0.15 -9.29
C ARG A 56 7.77 1.55 -8.72
N ILE A 57 6.57 2.14 -8.61
CA ILE A 57 6.42 3.48 -8.04
C ILE A 57 6.89 3.50 -6.59
N LEU A 58 6.58 2.44 -5.84
CA LEU A 58 6.95 2.36 -4.44
C LEU A 58 8.37 1.90 -4.21
N GLY A 59 9.13 1.67 -5.28
CA GLY A 59 10.52 1.31 -5.15
C GLY A 59 10.79 -0.18 -5.26
N GLY A 60 9.77 -0.98 -5.48
CA GLY A 60 9.88 -2.42 -5.56
C GLY A 60 9.86 -3.06 -4.18
N TRP A 61 9.38 -4.29 -4.10
CA TRP A 61 9.44 -5.05 -2.86
C TRP A 61 9.59 -6.52 -3.16
#